data_2dbdd5366b527dff6e2891e91cc8d99f
#
_entry.id   2dbdd5366b527dff6e2891e91cc8d99f
#
_cell.length_a   1.000
_cell.length_b   1.000
_cell.length_c   1.000
_cell.angle_alpha   90.00
_cell.angle_beta   90.00
_cell.angle_gamma   90.00
#
_symmetry.space_group_name_H-M   'P 1'
#
loop_
_entity.id
_entity.type
_entity.pdbx_description
1 polymer ?
#
loop_
_entity_poly.entity_id
_entity_poly.type
_entity_poly.pdbx_seq_one_letter_code
_entity_poly.pdbx_strand_id
1 'polypeptide(L)'
;MTATKARLSARDLELLTAGMANAVLCRFSFSDDWTGLQKMLVFTNGVETRDVMLDGDECYIPHEVLAVPRVRVRVGVYGTDGENVILPTIWANLGDVHDAPDPSGDETTDPSLPIWGQILSNIGDLSDLLTKDKESIVRAINEIVQNGGGGAGGGISSDTISSIQVMDRVEFDALPTKNPAVLYLILG
;
A
#
# COMPACT_ATOMS: atom_id res chain seq x y z
N MET A 1 12.62 -17.77 -3.22
CA MET A 1 12.01 -18.75 -2.28
C MET A 1 10.68 -19.21 -2.83
N THR A 2 10.23 -20.42 -2.47
CA THR A 2 8.94 -20.94 -2.96
C THR A 2 8.08 -21.32 -1.76
N ALA A 3 6.90 -20.72 -1.67
CA ALA A 3 5.91 -21.01 -0.64
C ALA A 3 4.77 -21.85 -1.21
N THR A 4 4.50 -22.99 -0.60
CA THR A 4 3.32 -23.79 -0.82
C THR A 4 2.46 -23.77 0.44
N LYS A 5 1.28 -24.37 0.44
CA LYS A 5 0.24 -24.25 1.48
C LYS A 5 0.74 -24.19 2.94
N ALA A 6 1.78 -24.91 3.31
CA ALA A 6 2.33 -24.87 4.67
C ALA A 6 3.86 -24.89 4.71
N ARG A 7 4.51 -24.82 3.56
CA ARG A 7 5.95 -25.02 3.46
C ARG A 7 6.61 -23.87 2.73
N LEU A 8 7.66 -23.34 3.32
CA LEU A 8 8.57 -22.38 2.69
C LEU A 8 9.93 -23.06 2.49
N SER A 9 10.50 -22.94 1.30
CA SER A 9 11.85 -23.42 1.01
C SER A 9 12.68 -22.29 0.41
N ALA A 10 13.93 -22.15 0.86
CA ALA A 10 14.90 -21.21 0.35
C ALA A 10 15.89 -21.92 -0.59
N ARG A 11 16.29 -21.23 -1.66
CA ARG A 11 17.31 -21.68 -2.61
C ARG A 11 18.19 -20.50 -2.97
N ASP A 12 19.37 -20.77 -3.50
CA ASP A 12 20.31 -19.75 -4.00
C ASP A 12 20.58 -18.67 -2.94
N LEU A 13 20.93 -19.13 -1.71
CA LEU A 13 21.16 -18.25 -0.58
C LEU A 13 22.51 -17.53 -0.74
N GLU A 14 22.48 -16.22 -0.57
CA GLU A 14 23.67 -15.38 -0.47
C GLU A 14 24.25 -15.43 0.96
N LEU A 15 25.54 -15.08 1.08
CA LEU A 15 26.15 -14.91 2.39
C LEU A 15 25.62 -13.65 3.07
N LEU A 16 25.15 -13.81 4.30
CA LEU A 16 24.67 -12.69 5.10
C LEU A 16 25.83 -12.19 5.97
N THR A 17 26.03 -10.88 5.99
CA THR A 17 27.03 -10.24 6.86
C THR A 17 26.38 -9.21 7.77
N ALA A 18 26.94 -9.03 8.97
CA ALA A 18 26.43 -8.03 9.90
C ALA A 18 26.51 -6.62 9.30
N GLY A 19 25.52 -5.80 9.63
CA GLY A 19 25.44 -4.41 9.14
C GLY A 19 24.95 -4.25 7.70
N MET A 20 24.58 -5.31 7.00
CA MET A 20 23.94 -5.18 5.68
C MET A 20 22.58 -4.50 5.81
N ALA A 21 22.36 -3.47 4.95
CA ALA A 21 21.08 -2.77 4.84
C ALA A 21 20.66 -2.67 3.38
N ASN A 22 19.44 -3.09 3.08
CA ASN A 22 18.87 -3.08 1.72
C ASN A 22 19.78 -3.76 0.66
N ALA A 23 20.56 -4.75 1.08
CA ALA A 23 21.57 -5.39 0.24
C ALA A 23 21.14 -6.78 -0.23
N VAL A 24 20.32 -7.50 0.53
CA VAL A 24 19.89 -8.86 0.19
C VAL A 24 18.43 -8.86 -0.18
N LEU A 25 18.16 -9.07 -1.46
CA LEU A 25 16.80 -9.13 -2.02
C LEU A 25 16.28 -10.56 -1.98
N CYS A 26 15.15 -10.77 -1.33
CA CYS A 26 14.41 -12.01 -1.34
C CYS A 26 13.34 -12.01 -2.41
N ARG A 27 13.30 -13.03 -3.27
CA ARG A 27 12.24 -13.27 -4.24
C ARG A 27 11.40 -14.45 -3.81
N PHE A 28 10.08 -14.29 -3.91
CA PHE A 28 9.11 -15.27 -3.48
C PHE A 28 8.31 -15.78 -4.68
N SER A 29 7.93 -17.04 -4.66
CA SER A 29 6.91 -17.58 -5.55
C SER A 29 5.89 -18.35 -4.72
N PHE A 30 4.64 -18.18 -5.06
CA PHE A 30 3.51 -18.74 -4.31
C PHE A 30 2.72 -19.69 -5.19
N SER A 31 2.17 -20.75 -4.58
CA SER A 31 1.19 -21.62 -5.24
C SER A 31 -0.17 -20.91 -5.29
N ASP A 32 -1.09 -21.47 -6.09
CA ASP A 32 -2.44 -20.93 -6.30
C ASP A 32 -3.24 -20.78 -4.99
N ASP A 33 -2.93 -21.56 -3.97
CA ASP A 33 -3.56 -21.46 -2.64
C ASP A 33 -3.39 -20.06 -1.98
N TRP A 34 -2.42 -19.29 -2.44
CA TRP A 34 -2.13 -17.95 -1.93
C TRP A 34 -2.79 -16.81 -2.73
N THR A 35 -3.60 -17.19 -3.74
CA THR A 35 -4.28 -16.20 -4.58
C THR A 35 -5.33 -15.44 -3.76
N GLY A 36 -5.32 -14.12 -3.89
CA GLY A 36 -6.24 -13.23 -3.16
C GLY A 36 -5.89 -12.98 -1.69
N LEU A 37 -4.85 -13.63 -1.15
CA LEU A 37 -4.40 -13.38 0.21
C LEU A 37 -3.33 -12.28 0.25
N GLN A 38 -3.43 -11.41 1.24
CA GLN A 38 -2.35 -10.49 1.59
C GLN A 38 -1.24 -11.30 2.27
N LYS A 39 -0.01 -11.10 1.82
CA LYS A 39 1.14 -11.89 2.24
C LYS A 39 2.01 -11.08 3.19
N MET A 40 2.24 -11.64 4.35
CA MET A 40 3.05 -11.04 5.41
C MET A 40 4.27 -11.92 5.64
N LEU A 41 5.43 -11.31 5.67
CA LEU A 41 6.71 -11.97 5.96
C LEU A 41 7.11 -11.67 7.40
N VAL A 42 7.63 -12.67 8.06
CA VAL A 42 8.22 -12.53 9.39
C VAL A 42 9.67 -12.94 9.31
N PHE A 43 10.58 -12.01 9.48
CA PHE A 43 12.01 -12.27 9.57
C PHE A 43 12.43 -12.32 11.05
N THR A 44 13.26 -13.27 11.42
CA THR A 44 13.80 -13.33 12.77
C THR A 44 15.22 -13.92 12.81
N ASN A 45 16.04 -13.41 13.70
CA ASN A 45 17.33 -13.96 14.04
C ASN A 45 17.34 -14.63 15.44
N GLY A 46 16.18 -14.72 16.09
CA GLY A 46 16.01 -15.24 17.43
C GLY A 46 16.17 -14.19 18.54
N VAL A 47 16.72 -13.02 18.22
CA VAL A 47 16.81 -11.85 19.12
C VAL A 47 15.83 -10.79 18.63
N GLU A 48 15.92 -10.43 17.36
CA GLU A 48 15.06 -9.47 16.70
C GLU A 48 14.05 -10.18 15.77
N THR A 49 12.88 -9.61 15.67
CA THR A 49 11.82 -10.04 14.74
C THR A 49 11.23 -8.83 14.05
N ARG A 50 11.05 -8.93 12.73
CA ARG A 50 10.45 -7.87 11.89
C ARG A 50 9.42 -8.46 10.95
N ASP A 51 8.28 -7.84 10.93
CA ASP A 51 7.19 -8.15 10.01
C ASP A 51 7.25 -7.20 8.81
N VAL A 52 7.11 -7.75 7.62
CA VAL A 52 7.12 -7.00 6.37
C VAL A 52 5.89 -7.39 5.55
N MET A 53 5.10 -6.42 5.16
CA MET A 53 4.04 -6.63 4.17
C MET A 53 4.68 -6.80 2.80
N LEU A 54 4.40 -7.92 2.13
CA LEU A 54 4.92 -8.17 0.80
C LEU A 54 4.06 -7.45 -0.24
N ASP A 55 4.67 -6.49 -0.91
CA ASP A 55 4.11 -5.84 -2.09
C ASP A 55 4.80 -6.44 -3.33
N GLY A 56 4.02 -7.10 -4.18
CA GLY A 56 4.56 -7.91 -5.26
C GLY A 56 5.19 -9.22 -4.77
N ASP A 57 6.35 -9.57 -5.33
CA ASP A 57 7.02 -10.86 -5.09
C ASP A 57 8.44 -10.72 -4.52
N GLU A 58 8.85 -9.51 -4.13
CA GLU A 58 10.21 -9.21 -3.70
C GLU A 58 10.21 -8.35 -2.43
N CYS A 59 11.18 -8.59 -1.54
CA CYS A 59 11.48 -7.67 -0.45
C CYS A 59 12.95 -7.81 -0.02
N TYR A 60 13.49 -6.75 0.58
CA TYR A 60 14.79 -6.83 1.25
C TYR A 60 14.66 -7.44 2.64
N ILE A 61 15.74 -8.11 3.10
CA ILE A 61 15.84 -8.54 4.49
C ILE A 61 15.98 -7.29 5.35
N PRO A 62 15.15 -7.12 6.40
CA PRO A 62 15.27 -6.00 7.33
C PRO A 62 16.67 -5.98 7.99
N HIS A 63 17.32 -4.84 8.02
CA HIS A 63 18.68 -4.71 8.53
C HIS A 63 18.81 -5.07 10.01
N GLU A 64 17.75 -4.88 10.82
CA GLU A 64 17.75 -5.18 12.24
C GLU A 64 17.99 -6.66 12.52
N VAL A 65 17.49 -7.55 11.66
CA VAL A 65 17.76 -8.99 11.80
C VAL A 65 19.17 -9.39 11.32
N LEU A 66 19.86 -8.47 10.64
CA LEU A 66 21.25 -8.60 10.18
C LEU A 66 22.25 -7.80 11.06
N ALA A 67 21.78 -7.07 12.07
CA ALA A 67 22.64 -6.22 12.89
C ALA A 67 23.61 -7.03 13.77
N VAL A 68 23.22 -8.22 14.21
CA VAL A 68 24.00 -9.04 15.13
C VAL A 68 24.68 -10.20 14.38
N PRO A 69 26.01 -10.33 14.45
CA PRO A 69 26.71 -11.46 13.84
C PRO A 69 26.50 -12.77 14.62
N ARG A 70 26.79 -13.89 13.97
CA ARG A 70 26.73 -15.25 14.54
C ARG A 70 25.33 -15.71 14.96
N VAL A 71 24.31 -15.11 14.42
CA VAL A 71 22.92 -15.53 14.60
C VAL A 71 22.38 -16.11 13.29
N ARG A 72 21.37 -16.96 13.41
CA ARG A 72 20.72 -17.59 12.26
C ARG A 72 19.46 -16.84 11.89
N VAL A 73 19.40 -16.34 10.65
CA VAL A 73 18.22 -15.68 10.12
C VAL A 73 17.25 -16.69 9.53
N ARG A 74 15.99 -16.53 9.88
CA ARG A 74 14.87 -17.34 9.37
C ARG A 74 13.78 -16.42 8.88
N VAL A 75 13.00 -16.93 7.93
CA VAL A 75 11.80 -16.24 7.44
C VAL A 75 10.61 -17.20 7.44
N GLY A 76 9.47 -16.68 7.83
CA GLY A 76 8.16 -17.31 7.68
C GLY A 76 7.27 -16.42 6.84
N VAL A 77 6.24 -17.00 6.24
CA VAL A 77 5.21 -16.25 5.51
C VAL A 77 3.86 -16.67 6.06
N TYR A 78 2.95 -15.73 6.20
CA TYR A 78 1.54 -16.04 6.40
C TYR A 78 0.65 -15.22 5.45
N GLY A 79 -0.41 -15.86 5.00
CA GLY A 79 -1.45 -15.23 4.19
C GLY A 79 -2.64 -14.85 5.07
N THR A 80 -3.18 -13.66 4.87
CA THR A 80 -4.36 -13.17 5.60
C THR A 80 -5.40 -12.64 4.61
N ASP A 81 -6.67 -12.73 4.98
CA ASP A 81 -7.80 -12.09 4.29
C ASP A 81 -8.11 -10.69 4.85
N GLY A 82 -7.27 -10.20 5.76
CA GLY A 82 -7.44 -8.93 6.47
C GLY A 82 -7.94 -9.10 7.91
N GLU A 83 -8.65 -10.16 8.22
CA GLU A 83 -9.16 -10.45 9.57
C GLU A 83 -8.47 -11.65 10.21
N ASN A 84 -8.22 -12.69 9.41
CA ASN A 84 -7.70 -13.96 9.91
C ASN A 84 -6.42 -14.39 9.18
N VAL A 85 -5.53 -15.07 9.89
CA VAL A 85 -4.41 -15.78 9.27
C VAL A 85 -4.94 -17.08 8.66
N ILE A 86 -4.88 -17.17 7.34
CA ILE A 86 -5.41 -18.31 6.59
C ILE A 86 -4.34 -19.37 6.33
N LEU A 87 -3.15 -18.93 5.90
CA LEU A 87 -2.06 -19.81 5.49
C LEU A 87 -0.75 -19.43 6.18
N PRO A 88 -0.39 -20.00 7.35
CA PRO A 88 0.96 -19.87 7.89
C PRO A 88 1.91 -20.90 7.26
N THR A 89 3.18 -20.54 7.07
CA THR A 89 4.23 -21.49 6.69
C THR A 89 5.08 -21.88 7.90
N ILE A 90 5.86 -22.95 7.73
CA ILE A 90 7.00 -23.22 8.60
C ILE A 90 8.17 -22.28 8.26
N TRP A 91 9.08 -22.10 9.21
CA TRP A 91 10.28 -21.31 9.01
C TRP A 91 11.21 -21.89 7.94
N ALA A 92 11.71 -21.02 7.05
CA ALA A 92 12.85 -21.31 6.19
C ALA A 92 14.11 -20.64 6.72
N ASN A 93 15.24 -21.33 6.63
CA ASN A 93 16.55 -20.76 6.98
C ASN A 93 17.07 -19.93 5.81
N LEU A 94 17.58 -18.74 6.10
CA LEU A 94 18.26 -17.86 5.13
C LEU A 94 19.79 -17.94 5.26
N GLY A 95 20.30 -18.43 6.37
CA GLY A 95 21.74 -18.55 6.64
C GLY A 95 22.12 -17.97 7.99
N ASP A 96 23.40 -18.08 8.29
CA ASP A 96 24.00 -17.47 9.47
C ASP A 96 24.60 -16.11 9.08
N VAL A 97 24.46 -15.12 9.95
CA VAL A 97 25.05 -13.79 9.77
C VAL A 97 26.52 -13.85 10.14
N HIS A 98 27.40 -13.57 9.20
CA HIS A 98 28.84 -13.54 9.39
C HIS A 98 29.31 -12.20 9.94
N ASP A 99 30.43 -12.21 10.67
CA ASP A 99 31.10 -10.96 11.06
C ASP A 99 31.50 -10.16 9.82
N ALA A 100 31.34 -8.85 9.88
CA ALA A 100 31.81 -7.92 8.86
C ALA A 100 32.65 -6.82 9.49
N PRO A 101 33.57 -6.20 8.75
CA PRO A 101 34.22 -4.99 9.20
C PRO A 101 33.17 -3.91 9.43
N ASP A 102 33.12 -3.38 10.63
CA ASP A 102 32.31 -2.21 10.95
C ASP A 102 33.24 -0.98 11.02
N PRO A 103 33.16 -0.09 10.02
CA PRO A 103 34.10 1.02 9.92
C PRO A 103 33.89 2.12 10.96
N SER A 104 32.72 2.24 11.54
CA SER A 104 32.38 3.39 12.39
C SER A 104 31.67 3.06 13.69
N GLY A 105 31.08 1.88 13.84
CA GLY A 105 30.23 1.54 14.98
C GLY A 105 28.92 2.36 15.08
N ASP A 106 28.67 3.22 14.12
CA ASP A 106 27.43 4.01 14.07
C ASP A 106 26.40 3.30 13.19
N GLU A 107 25.15 3.29 13.61
CA GLU A 107 24.05 2.83 12.76
C GLU A 107 23.92 3.74 11.55
N THR A 108 24.13 3.18 10.36
CA THR A 108 24.13 3.95 9.10
C THR A 108 22.77 4.01 8.43
N THR A 109 21.77 3.36 8.98
CA THR A 109 20.41 3.27 8.41
C THR A 109 19.36 3.45 9.48
N ASP A 110 18.31 4.18 9.12
CA ASP A 110 17.12 4.28 9.98
C ASP A 110 16.46 2.91 10.15
N PRO A 111 15.95 2.58 11.35
CA PRO A 111 15.22 1.36 11.59
C PRO A 111 14.06 1.18 10.61
N SER A 112 13.81 -0.06 10.19
CA SER A 112 12.63 -0.37 9.38
C SER A 112 11.37 -0.01 10.14
N LEU A 113 10.41 0.63 9.46
CA LEU A 113 9.14 0.98 10.08
C LEU A 113 8.42 -0.29 10.56
N PRO A 114 7.85 -0.28 11.76
CA PRO A 114 6.93 -1.32 12.19
C PRO A 114 5.81 -1.50 11.17
N ILE A 115 5.21 -2.70 11.10
CA ILE A 115 4.18 -3.02 10.09
C ILE A 115 3.06 -1.95 10.04
N TRP A 116 2.63 -1.44 11.17
CA TRP A 116 1.65 -0.35 11.24
C TRP A 116 2.16 0.95 10.63
N GLY A 117 3.44 1.27 10.82
CA GLY A 117 4.08 2.43 10.18
C GLY A 117 4.17 2.27 8.67
N GLN A 118 4.45 1.07 8.17
CA GLN A 118 4.45 0.76 6.73
C GLN A 118 3.04 0.93 6.14
N ILE A 119 2.01 0.42 6.81
CA ILE A 119 0.62 0.55 6.39
C ILE A 119 0.20 2.03 6.37
N LEU A 120 0.47 2.78 7.43
CA LEU A 120 0.14 4.20 7.51
C LEU A 120 0.87 5.02 6.44
N SER A 121 2.13 4.71 6.17
CA SER A 121 2.89 5.37 5.09
C SER A 121 2.28 5.13 3.71
N ASN A 122 1.76 3.93 3.46
CA ASN A 122 1.10 3.60 2.19
C ASN A 122 -0.30 4.22 2.06
N ILE A 123 -1.00 4.41 3.18
CA ILE A 123 -2.33 5.06 3.21
C ILE A 123 -2.21 6.58 3.08
N GLY A 124 -1.14 7.18 3.59
CA GLY A 124 -0.94 8.61 3.70
C GLY A 124 -1.62 9.21 4.94
N ASP A 125 -1.45 10.51 5.13
CA ASP A 125 -2.05 11.23 6.25
C ASP A 125 -3.48 11.66 5.90
N LEU A 126 -4.44 11.22 6.69
CA LEU A 126 -5.85 11.61 6.54
C LEU A 126 -6.06 13.12 6.71
N SER A 127 -5.16 13.82 7.40
CA SER A 127 -5.20 15.27 7.55
C SER A 127 -5.03 16.02 6.23
N ASP A 128 -4.35 15.41 5.25
CA ASP A 128 -4.08 15.97 3.93
C ASP A 128 -5.28 15.87 2.98
N LEU A 129 -6.33 15.14 3.37
CA LEU A 129 -7.54 15.06 2.57
C LEU A 129 -8.20 16.44 2.44
N LEU A 130 -8.67 16.77 1.25
CA LEU A 130 -9.41 18.01 0.96
C LEU A 130 -10.89 17.93 1.37
N THR A 131 -11.38 16.76 1.76
CA THR A 131 -12.74 16.55 2.28
C THR A 131 -12.88 17.12 3.70
N LYS A 132 -14.12 17.40 4.11
CA LYS A 132 -14.42 17.87 5.48
C LYS A 132 -14.32 16.72 6.49
N ASP A 133 -14.80 15.56 6.10
CA ASP A 133 -14.68 14.35 6.92
C ASP A 133 -13.31 13.71 6.68
N LYS A 134 -12.48 13.70 7.71
CA LYS A 134 -11.12 13.17 7.71
C LYS A 134 -10.96 11.99 8.69
N GLU A 135 -12.06 11.45 9.21
CA GLU A 135 -12.00 10.36 10.18
C GLU A 135 -11.62 9.01 9.55
N SER A 136 -11.95 8.82 8.26
CA SER A 136 -11.52 7.66 7.49
C SER A 136 -11.60 7.91 5.99
N ILE A 137 -10.81 7.16 5.21
CA ILE A 137 -10.84 7.20 3.75
C ILE A 137 -12.25 6.90 3.21
N VAL A 138 -12.94 5.92 3.80
CA VAL A 138 -14.30 5.55 3.39
C VAL A 138 -15.28 6.71 3.56
N ARG A 139 -15.20 7.44 4.67
CA ARG A 139 -16.06 8.61 4.92
C ARG A 139 -15.74 9.75 3.97
N ALA A 140 -14.46 10.01 3.73
CA ALA A 140 -14.03 11.01 2.76
C ALA A 140 -14.53 10.68 1.34
N ILE A 141 -14.42 9.44 0.89
CA ILE A 141 -14.95 9.00 -0.41
C ILE A 141 -16.48 9.15 -0.44
N ASN A 142 -17.19 8.75 0.61
CA ASN A 142 -18.65 8.90 0.68
C ASN A 142 -19.07 10.37 0.63
N GLU A 143 -18.34 11.26 1.30
CA GLU A 143 -18.58 12.70 1.21
C GLU A 143 -18.45 13.21 -0.23
N ILE A 144 -17.41 12.79 -0.98
CA ILE A 144 -17.23 13.15 -2.39
C ILE A 144 -18.41 12.66 -3.23
N VAL A 145 -18.86 11.43 -3.03
CA VAL A 145 -19.99 10.85 -3.76
C VAL A 145 -21.30 11.58 -3.43
N GLN A 146 -21.55 11.90 -2.16
CA GLN A 146 -22.78 12.59 -1.72
C GLN A 146 -22.83 14.05 -2.21
N ASN A 147 -21.67 14.73 -2.27
CA ASN A 147 -21.59 16.11 -2.75
C ASN A 147 -21.49 16.19 -4.28
N GLY A 148 -21.86 15.15 -4.99
CA GLY A 148 -21.94 15.13 -6.46
C GLY A 148 -20.62 14.98 -7.18
N GLY A 149 -19.61 14.36 -6.53
CA GLY A 149 -18.33 14.10 -7.18
C GLY A 149 -17.62 15.35 -7.68
N GLY A 150 -17.76 16.46 -6.98
CA GLY A 150 -17.17 17.76 -7.34
C GLY A 150 -15.66 17.82 -7.17
N GLY A 151 -14.96 16.82 -7.70
CA GLY A 151 -13.53 16.91 -7.98
C GLY A 151 -13.35 17.45 -9.38
N ALA A 152 -12.45 18.37 -9.55
CA ALA A 152 -11.88 19.03 -10.72
C ALA A 152 -11.99 18.33 -12.12
N GLY A 153 -13.09 17.70 -12.39
CA GLY A 153 -13.45 17.09 -13.67
C GLY A 153 -14.56 17.90 -14.33
N GLY A 154 -14.20 18.97 -15.01
CA GLY A 154 -14.95 19.55 -16.13
C GLY A 154 -16.43 19.90 -15.96
N GLY A 155 -16.97 19.92 -14.75
CA GLY A 155 -18.33 20.40 -14.50
C GLY A 155 -18.35 21.93 -14.54
N ILE A 156 -19.22 22.52 -15.36
CA ILE A 156 -19.47 23.95 -15.33
C ILE A 156 -20.15 24.25 -13.99
N SER A 157 -19.42 24.77 -13.01
CA SER A 157 -20.03 25.33 -11.81
C SER A 157 -20.20 26.84 -11.97
N SER A 158 -21.35 27.35 -11.63
CA SER A 158 -21.66 28.78 -11.69
C SER A 158 -22.54 29.10 -10.48
N ASP A 159 -22.21 30.17 -9.77
CA ASP A 159 -23.04 30.66 -8.68
C ASP A 159 -24.38 31.26 -9.19
N THR A 160 -24.48 31.50 -10.49
CA THR A 160 -25.64 32.13 -11.11
C THR A 160 -26.44 31.18 -11.99
N ILE A 161 -25.84 30.08 -12.49
CA ILE A 161 -26.51 29.10 -13.36
C ILE A 161 -26.83 27.85 -12.58
N SER A 162 -28.10 27.56 -12.40
CA SER A 162 -28.59 26.39 -11.64
C SER A 162 -28.87 25.16 -12.54
N SER A 163 -29.05 25.35 -13.85
CA SER A 163 -29.30 24.26 -14.80
C SER A 163 -28.90 24.61 -16.23
N ILE A 164 -28.69 23.57 -17.03
CA ILE A 164 -28.45 23.69 -18.48
C ILE A 164 -29.62 23.03 -19.20
N GLN A 165 -30.20 23.71 -20.18
CA GLN A 165 -31.24 23.17 -21.06
C GLN A 165 -30.77 23.19 -22.50
N VAL A 166 -30.97 22.09 -23.20
CA VAL A 166 -30.67 21.95 -24.62
C VAL A 166 -32.00 21.95 -25.36
N MET A 167 -32.17 22.86 -26.33
CA MET A 167 -33.41 22.97 -27.09
C MET A 167 -33.13 23.54 -28.49
N ASP A 168 -34.10 23.45 -29.38
CA ASP A 168 -33.99 24.09 -30.67
C ASP A 168 -34.31 25.59 -30.59
N ARG A 169 -34.07 26.29 -31.71
CA ARG A 169 -34.28 27.73 -31.80
C ARG A 169 -35.76 28.12 -31.67
N VAL A 170 -36.66 27.30 -32.19
CA VAL A 170 -38.10 27.56 -32.17
C VAL A 170 -38.64 27.44 -30.75
N GLU A 171 -38.22 26.42 -30.06
CA GLU A 171 -38.57 26.21 -28.65
C GLU A 171 -38.07 27.35 -27.78
N PHE A 172 -36.80 27.77 -27.97
CA PHE A 172 -36.22 28.87 -27.21
C PHE A 172 -36.97 30.20 -27.45
N ASP A 173 -37.31 30.51 -28.69
CA ASP A 173 -38.02 31.73 -29.02
C ASP A 173 -39.48 31.70 -28.51
N ALA A 174 -40.10 30.52 -28.37
CA ALA A 174 -41.45 30.33 -27.85
C ALA A 174 -41.51 30.44 -26.28
N LEU A 175 -40.40 30.46 -25.58
CA LEU A 175 -40.38 30.59 -24.12
C LEU A 175 -40.99 31.96 -23.70
N PRO A 176 -42.08 31.97 -22.89
CA PRO A 176 -42.72 33.19 -22.42
C PRO A 176 -41.82 34.04 -21.54
N THR A 177 -40.92 33.39 -20.81
CA THR A 177 -39.94 34.04 -19.94
C THR A 177 -38.69 33.19 -19.90
N LYS A 178 -37.54 33.82 -20.10
CA LYS A 178 -36.22 33.16 -20.02
C LYS A 178 -35.70 33.28 -18.59
N ASN A 179 -35.41 32.13 -17.96
CA ASN A 179 -34.89 32.09 -16.62
C ASN A 179 -33.41 32.48 -16.61
N PRO A 180 -32.98 33.53 -15.89
CA PRO A 180 -31.59 33.98 -15.85
C PRO A 180 -30.64 32.99 -15.18
N ALA A 181 -31.15 32.02 -14.42
CA ALA A 181 -30.37 30.96 -13.79
C ALA A 181 -30.24 29.70 -14.66
N VAL A 182 -30.68 29.74 -15.92
CA VAL A 182 -30.60 28.63 -16.89
C VAL A 182 -29.70 29.01 -18.06
N LEU A 183 -28.70 28.16 -18.34
CA LEU A 183 -27.93 28.24 -19.57
C LEU A 183 -28.67 27.47 -20.68
N TYR A 184 -29.12 28.18 -21.72
CA TYR A 184 -29.78 27.57 -22.88
C TYR A 184 -28.76 27.28 -23.96
N LEU A 185 -28.60 25.99 -24.33
CA LEU A 185 -27.82 25.55 -25.48
C LEU A 185 -28.76 25.33 -26.66
N ILE A 186 -28.64 26.17 -27.70
CA ILE A 186 -29.52 26.14 -28.87
C ILE A 186 -28.85 25.30 -29.94
N LEU A 187 -29.53 24.23 -30.36
CA LEU A 187 -29.12 23.41 -31.49
C LEU A 187 -29.44 24.16 -32.80
N GLY A 188 -28.44 24.24 -33.69
CA GLY A 188 -28.54 24.88 -34.98
C GLY A 188 -28.98 23.92 -36.07
#